data_12faf75329d68decdb40806f81ef0791
#
_entry.id   12faf75329d68decdb40806f81ef0791
#
_cell.length_a   1.000
_cell.length_b   1.000
_cell.length_c   1.000
_cell.angle_alpha   90.00
_cell.angle_beta   90.00
_cell.angle_gamma   90.00
#
_symmetry.space_group_name_H-M   'P 1'
#
loop_
_entity.id
_entity.type
_entity.pdbx_description
1 polymer ?
#
loop_
_entity_poly.entity_id
_entity_poly.type
_entity_poly.pdbx_seq_one_letter_code
_entity_poly.pdbx_strand_id
1 'polypeptide(L)'
;MAEGARKTSKVAIISQSLSDKADIDYLFVQVIVNERRVDTTPNCGNMLCAVGGFAIEHGLVKALSPVTRVRIRNVNTNTFVDADVQTPDGKVIYEGNTQIDGVPGHAAPVALTFLNAAGAKSGQLFPTGNRMEVFDNVRVTCIDMGDAYGGDPGPESGKNRI
;
A
#
# COMPACT_ATOMS: atom_id res chain seq x y z
N MET A 1 7.46 -29.30 24.35
CA MET A 1 6.64 -28.68 23.28
C MET A 1 7.53 -27.63 22.65
N ALA A 2 7.91 -27.80 21.39
CA ALA A 2 8.74 -26.82 20.69
C ALA A 2 7.84 -25.59 20.43
N GLU A 3 8.20 -24.45 21.02
CA GLU A 3 7.64 -23.16 20.67
C GLU A 3 7.89 -22.92 19.18
N GLY A 4 6.82 -22.98 18.38
CA GLY A 4 6.91 -22.68 16.96
C GLY A 4 7.37 -21.24 16.76
N ALA A 5 8.61 -21.08 16.30
CA ALA A 5 9.13 -19.77 15.94
C ALA A 5 8.15 -19.09 14.99
N ARG A 6 7.64 -17.90 15.34
CA ARG A 6 6.81 -17.09 14.47
C ARG A 6 7.66 -16.71 13.27
N LYS A 7 7.31 -17.24 12.11
CA LYS A 7 8.02 -16.95 10.87
C LYS A 7 7.40 -15.70 10.25
N THR A 8 8.16 -14.62 10.18
CA THR A 8 7.77 -13.41 9.45
C THR A 8 7.86 -13.68 7.95
N SER A 9 6.77 -13.45 7.24
CA SER A 9 6.71 -13.63 5.79
C SER A 9 6.73 -12.32 5.00
N LYS A 10 6.59 -11.18 5.69
CA LYS A 10 6.54 -9.85 5.07
C LYS A 10 7.41 -8.89 5.83
N VAL A 11 8.19 -8.09 5.12
CA VAL A 11 9.05 -7.05 5.67
C VAL A 11 8.83 -5.75 4.92
N ALA A 12 8.67 -4.65 5.64
CA ALA A 12 8.70 -3.30 5.13
C ALA A 12 10.04 -2.66 5.49
N ILE A 13 10.79 -2.23 4.50
CA ILE A 13 12.01 -1.43 4.70
C ILE A 13 11.66 0.01 4.35
N ILE A 14 11.83 0.91 5.32
CA ILE A 14 11.42 2.30 5.24
C ILE A 14 12.64 3.17 5.46
N SER A 15 12.83 4.14 4.59
CA SER A 15 13.89 5.15 4.69
C SER A 15 13.40 6.51 4.21
N GLN A 16 14.10 7.57 4.60
CA GLN A 16 13.89 8.87 3.98
C GLN A 16 14.19 8.79 2.49
N SER A 17 13.33 9.38 1.66
CA SER A 17 13.53 9.36 0.21
C SER A 17 14.69 10.27 -0.21
N LEU A 18 15.48 9.81 -1.17
CA LEU A 18 16.45 10.65 -1.86
C LEU A 18 15.82 11.41 -3.05
N SER A 19 14.56 11.11 -3.39
CA SER A 19 13.81 11.78 -4.43
C SER A 19 13.13 13.02 -3.85
N ASP A 20 13.20 14.14 -4.56
CA ASP A 20 12.47 15.37 -4.27
C ASP A 20 10.94 15.23 -4.43
N LYS A 21 10.50 14.11 -5.00
CA LYS A 21 9.08 13.79 -5.26
C LYS A 21 8.40 12.98 -4.16
N ALA A 22 9.14 12.53 -3.14
CA ALA A 22 8.61 11.74 -2.04
C ALA A 22 9.33 12.05 -0.73
N ASP A 23 8.62 11.86 0.38
CA ASP A 23 9.18 11.98 1.72
C ASP A 23 9.90 10.68 2.11
N ILE A 24 9.33 9.54 1.75
CA ILE A 24 9.72 8.20 2.20
C ILE A 24 9.86 7.25 1.01
N ASP A 25 10.88 6.41 1.07
CA ASP A 25 11.03 5.22 0.26
C ASP A 25 10.54 4.01 1.05
N TYR A 26 9.67 3.22 0.41
CA TYR A 26 9.13 1.98 0.93
C TYR A 26 9.50 0.82 0.01
N LEU A 27 10.27 -0.14 0.53
CA LEU A 27 10.58 -1.40 -0.15
C LEU A 27 9.87 -2.53 0.57
N PHE A 28 8.96 -3.21 -0.13
CA PHE A 28 8.33 -4.41 0.35
C PHE A 28 9.17 -5.64 0.00
N VAL A 29 9.30 -6.55 0.96
CA VAL A 29 10.03 -7.81 0.80
C VAL A 29 9.14 -8.96 1.26
N GLN A 30 8.85 -9.88 0.35
CA GLN A 30 8.18 -11.14 0.64
C GLN A 30 9.22 -12.20 0.99
N VAL A 31 9.17 -12.74 2.20
CA VAL A 31 10.05 -13.82 2.64
C VAL A 31 9.43 -15.16 2.23
N ILE A 32 10.20 -16.01 1.58
CA ILE A 32 9.79 -17.38 1.27
C ILE A 32 10.10 -18.25 2.49
N VAL A 33 9.08 -18.56 3.27
CA VAL A 33 9.23 -19.10 4.65
C VAL A 33 10.05 -20.38 4.74
N ASN A 34 10.04 -21.20 3.71
CA ASN A 34 10.74 -22.50 3.69
C ASN A 34 12.05 -22.48 2.88
N GLU A 35 12.46 -21.31 2.40
CA GLU A 35 13.66 -21.14 1.58
C GLU A 35 14.48 -19.94 2.08
N ARG A 36 15.78 -19.95 1.83
CA ARG A 36 16.66 -18.78 2.05
C ARG A 36 16.56 -17.81 0.89
N ARG A 37 15.32 -17.37 0.60
CA ARG A 37 15.04 -16.49 -0.53
C ARG A 37 14.00 -15.44 -0.14
N VAL A 38 14.16 -14.27 -0.70
CA VAL A 38 13.18 -13.18 -0.64
C VAL A 38 12.76 -12.79 -2.04
N ASP A 39 11.56 -12.27 -2.16
CA ASP A 39 11.01 -11.75 -3.40
C ASP A 39 10.65 -10.26 -3.19
N THR A 40 11.16 -9.40 -4.04
CA THR A 40 10.89 -7.97 -4.05
C THR A 40 10.05 -7.55 -5.27
N THR A 41 9.56 -8.50 -6.04
CA THR A 41 8.70 -8.22 -7.21
C THR A 41 7.29 -7.78 -6.79
N PRO A 42 6.65 -8.42 -5.77
CA PRO A 42 5.31 -8.03 -5.36
C PRO A 42 5.32 -6.75 -4.55
N ASN A 43 4.15 -6.15 -4.44
CA ASN A 43 3.88 -5.06 -3.52
C ASN A 43 2.84 -5.49 -2.47
N CYS A 44 2.68 -4.72 -1.40
CA CYS A 44 1.71 -5.03 -0.35
C CYS A 44 1.04 -3.76 0.20
N GLY A 45 -0.21 -3.54 -0.23
CA GLY A 45 -1.01 -2.39 0.23
C GLY A 45 -1.31 -2.43 1.73
N ASN A 46 -1.52 -3.62 2.31
CA ASN A 46 -1.78 -3.74 3.75
C ASN A 46 -0.58 -3.31 4.61
N MET A 47 0.65 -3.59 4.17
CA MET A 47 1.85 -3.11 4.87
C MET A 47 2.04 -1.61 4.67
N LEU A 48 1.61 -1.09 3.53
CA LEU A 48 1.76 0.32 3.16
C LEU A 48 1.00 1.26 4.11
N CYS A 49 -0.16 0.85 4.64
CA CYS A 49 -0.93 1.69 5.55
C CYS A 49 -0.18 2.03 6.85
N ALA A 50 0.75 1.19 7.28
CA ALA A 50 1.55 1.44 8.47
C ALA A 50 2.76 2.36 8.22
N VAL A 51 3.15 2.57 6.95
CA VAL A 51 4.40 3.27 6.59
C VAL A 51 4.36 4.74 7.01
N GLY A 52 3.23 5.43 6.76
CA GLY A 52 3.07 6.84 7.11
C GLY A 52 3.18 7.10 8.62
N GLY A 53 2.43 6.32 9.42
CA GLY A 53 2.48 6.40 10.88
C GLY A 53 3.88 6.12 11.43
N PHE A 54 4.50 5.03 10.95
CA PHE A 54 5.88 4.69 11.30
C PHE A 54 6.87 5.82 11.00
N ALA A 55 6.78 6.42 9.81
CA ALA A 55 7.69 7.49 9.40
C ALA A 55 7.57 8.73 10.30
N ILE A 56 6.36 9.08 10.71
CA ILE A 56 6.10 10.20 11.62
C ILE A 56 6.67 9.91 13.02
N GLU A 57 6.36 8.74 13.58
CA GLU A 57 6.80 8.35 14.94
C GLU A 57 8.33 8.24 15.07
N HIS A 58 9.00 7.84 13.97
CA HIS A 58 10.46 7.73 13.94
C HIS A 58 11.16 9.03 13.46
N GLY A 59 10.41 10.12 13.31
CA GLY A 59 10.97 11.43 12.97
C GLY A 59 11.50 11.55 11.55
N LEU A 60 11.15 10.61 10.65
CA LEU A 60 11.51 10.69 9.23
C LEU A 60 10.68 11.76 8.51
N VAL A 61 9.45 12.00 8.99
CA VAL A 61 8.54 13.04 8.50
C VAL A 61 8.04 13.86 9.70
N LYS A 62 8.04 15.18 9.56
CA LYS A 62 7.51 16.08 10.58
C LYS A 62 6.00 16.01 10.62
N ALA A 63 5.44 15.73 11.79
CA ALA A 63 4.00 15.74 11.97
C ALA A 63 3.41 17.15 11.77
N LEU A 64 2.26 17.20 11.13
CA LEU A 64 1.37 18.35 11.02
C LEU A 64 0.10 18.05 11.84
N SER A 65 -0.76 19.04 12.05
CA SER A 65 -2.05 18.85 12.74
C SER A 65 -3.17 19.43 11.87
N PRO A 66 -4.33 18.80 11.79
CA PRO A 66 -4.75 17.54 12.44
C PRO A 66 -4.42 16.29 11.63
N VAL A 67 -3.90 16.43 10.42
CA VAL A 67 -3.56 15.33 9.49
C VAL A 67 -2.19 15.59 8.90
N THR A 68 -1.37 14.54 8.84
CA THR A 68 -0.08 14.57 8.15
C THR A 68 -0.17 13.77 6.87
N ARG A 69 0.07 14.40 5.74
CA ARG A 69 0.25 13.71 4.46
C ARG A 69 1.70 13.30 4.32
N VAL A 70 1.91 12.01 4.09
CA VAL A 70 3.23 11.43 3.80
C VAL A 70 3.21 10.91 2.37
N ARG A 71 4.07 11.45 1.52
CA ARG A 71 4.27 10.95 0.17
C ARG A 71 5.28 9.83 0.16
N ILE A 72 4.84 8.65 -0.21
CA ILE A 72 5.61 7.41 -0.20
C ILE A 72 5.93 7.02 -1.64
N ARG A 73 7.21 6.79 -1.92
CA ARG A 73 7.63 6.12 -3.14
C ARG A 73 7.73 4.62 -2.87
N ASN A 74 6.93 3.84 -3.56
CA ASN A 74 7.07 2.41 -3.58
C ASN A 74 8.25 2.03 -4.48
N VAL A 75 9.29 1.48 -3.89
CA VAL A 75 10.53 1.15 -4.61
C VAL A 75 10.34 -0.06 -5.53
N ASN A 76 9.45 -1.00 -5.16
CA ASN A 76 9.19 -2.20 -5.95
C ASN A 76 8.61 -1.87 -7.34
N THR A 77 7.70 -0.89 -7.40
CA THR A 77 6.96 -0.53 -8.62
C THR A 77 7.32 0.85 -9.15
N ASN A 78 8.11 1.62 -8.42
CA ASN A 78 8.43 3.02 -8.69
C ASN A 78 7.18 3.90 -8.83
N THR A 79 6.13 3.59 -8.07
CA THR A 79 4.88 4.35 -7.99
C THR A 79 4.84 5.20 -6.73
N PHE A 80 3.94 6.18 -6.69
CA PHE A 80 3.79 7.09 -5.56
C PHE A 80 2.41 6.94 -4.93
N VAL A 81 2.39 7.00 -3.60
CA VAL A 81 1.18 6.94 -2.79
C VAL A 81 1.22 8.05 -1.76
N ASP A 82 0.14 8.79 -1.62
CA ASP A 82 -0.05 9.72 -0.51
C ASP A 82 -0.82 9.01 0.60
N ALA A 83 -0.23 8.97 1.80
CA ALA A 83 -0.85 8.47 3.02
C ALA A 83 -1.27 9.63 3.92
N ASP A 84 -2.57 9.81 4.14
CA ASP A 84 -3.09 10.79 5.09
C ASP A 84 -3.28 10.12 6.46
N VAL A 85 -2.41 10.47 7.40
CA VAL A 85 -2.36 9.91 8.75
C VAL A 85 -2.99 10.90 9.73
N GLN A 86 -3.86 10.41 10.62
CA GLN A 86 -4.47 11.24 11.67
C GLN A 86 -3.44 11.59 12.73
N THR A 87 -3.18 12.89 12.88
CA THR A 87 -2.14 13.43 13.76
C THR A 87 -2.63 14.65 14.54
N PRO A 88 -3.74 14.54 15.30
CA PRO A 88 -4.15 15.63 16.18
C PRO A 88 -3.01 15.95 17.16
N ASP A 89 -2.79 17.25 17.39
CA ASP A 89 -1.71 17.76 18.24
C ASP A 89 -0.30 17.26 17.83
N GLY A 90 -0.12 16.90 16.56
CA GLY A 90 1.16 16.44 16.01
C GLY A 90 1.56 15.02 16.43
N LYS A 91 0.63 14.21 16.90
CA LYS A 91 0.88 12.82 17.32
C LYS A 91 0.00 11.86 16.53
N VAL A 92 0.59 10.75 16.10
CA VAL A 92 -0.16 9.67 15.44
C VAL A 92 -1.17 9.10 16.42
N ILE A 93 -2.41 8.94 15.99
CA ILE A 93 -3.44 8.21 16.74
C ILE A 93 -3.81 6.94 16.00
N TYR A 94 -4.08 5.89 16.80
CA TYR A 94 -4.50 4.57 16.29
C TYR A 94 -5.95 4.28 16.62
N GLU A 95 -6.50 4.94 17.64
CA GLU A 95 -7.89 4.79 18.04
C GLU A 95 -8.80 5.61 17.11
N GLY A 96 -9.94 5.02 16.74
CA GLY A 96 -10.91 5.66 15.86
C GLY A 96 -12.13 4.77 15.61
N ASN A 97 -13.02 5.22 14.73
CA ASN A 97 -14.29 4.55 14.46
C ASN A 97 -14.35 3.91 13.06
N THR A 98 -13.20 3.83 12.38
CA THR A 98 -13.16 3.22 11.04
C THR A 98 -13.10 1.71 11.18
N GLN A 99 -13.98 1.03 10.45
CA GLN A 99 -14.05 -0.42 10.37
C GLN A 99 -13.77 -0.88 8.94
N ILE A 100 -13.11 -2.01 8.82
CA ILE A 100 -12.85 -2.69 7.53
C ILE A 100 -13.59 -4.01 7.56
N ASP A 101 -14.32 -4.34 6.50
CA ASP A 101 -15.05 -5.60 6.39
C ASP A 101 -14.11 -6.80 6.53
N GLY A 102 -14.49 -7.74 7.39
CA GLY A 102 -13.69 -8.92 7.70
C GLY A 102 -12.54 -8.70 8.69
N VAL A 103 -12.32 -7.47 9.18
CA VAL A 103 -11.33 -7.15 10.22
C VAL A 103 -12.06 -6.81 11.53
N PRO A 104 -11.81 -7.52 12.65
CA PRO A 104 -12.45 -7.20 13.91
C PRO A 104 -11.91 -5.90 14.50
N GLY A 105 -12.81 -5.11 15.11
CA GLY A 105 -12.48 -3.87 15.81
C GLY A 105 -12.56 -2.63 14.93
N HIS A 106 -12.12 -1.50 15.50
CA HIS A 106 -12.12 -0.18 14.89
C HIS A 106 -10.76 0.47 15.12
N ALA A 107 -10.36 1.36 14.21
CA ALA A 107 -9.10 2.09 14.28
C ALA A 107 -9.24 3.49 13.67
N ALA A 108 -8.23 4.33 13.85
CA ALA A 108 -8.11 5.57 13.11
C ALA A 108 -7.90 5.28 11.62
N PRO A 109 -8.55 6.04 10.71
CA PRO A 109 -8.37 5.83 9.28
C PRO A 109 -6.99 6.30 8.82
N VAL A 110 -6.39 5.52 7.91
CA VAL A 110 -5.28 5.97 7.07
C VAL A 110 -5.79 5.96 5.63
N ALA A 111 -5.91 7.14 5.02
CA ALA A 111 -6.35 7.22 3.63
C ALA A 111 -5.14 7.11 2.70
N LEU A 112 -5.13 6.09 1.84
CA LEU A 112 -4.11 5.91 0.82
C LEU A 112 -4.63 6.39 -0.53
N THR A 113 -3.90 7.31 -1.17
CA THR A 113 -4.20 7.79 -2.52
C THR A 113 -3.08 7.34 -3.46
N PHE A 114 -3.39 6.39 -4.34
CA PHE A 114 -2.45 5.92 -5.36
C PHE A 114 -2.44 6.91 -6.53
N LEU A 115 -1.29 7.52 -6.80
CA LEU A 115 -1.19 8.60 -7.79
C LEU A 115 -1.14 8.09 -9.24
N ASN A 116 -0.68 6.86 -9.45
CA ASN A 116 -0.64 6.19 -10.75
C ASN A 116 -1.13 4.76 -10.58
N ALA A 117 -2.44 4.56 -10.71
CA ALA A 117 -3.07 3.26 -10.57
C ALA A 117 -3.06 2.42 -11.86
N ALA A 118 -2.32 2.84 -12.90
CA ALA A 118 -2.09 2.01 -14.08
C ALA A 118 -1.29 0.76 -13.68
N GLY A 119 -1.60 -0.36 -14.31
CA GLY A 119 -1.06 -1.67 -13.98
C GLY A 119 0.44 -1.71 -13.71
N ALA A 120 0.85 -2.26 -12.59
CA ALA A 120 2.25 -2.31 -12.17
C ALA A 120 3.13 -3.15 -13.11
N LYS A 121 2.55 -4.13 -13.80
CA LYS A 121 3.26 -5.02 -14.73
C LYS A 121 3.12 -4.58 -16.17
N SER A 122 1.91 -4.21 -16.60
CA SER A 122 1.61 -3.84 -17.97
C SER A 122 1.79 -2.34 -18.26
N GLY A 123 1.77 -1.51 -17.23
CA GLY A 123 1.72 -0.05 -17.34
C GLY A 123 0.38 0.48 -17.89
N GLN A 124 -0.61 -0.40 -18.02
CA GLN A 124 -1.92 -0.10 -18.60
C GLN A 124 -3.04 -0.74 -17.76
N LEU A 125 -4.19 -0.07 -17.68
CA LEU A 125 -5.38 -0.63 -17.01
C LEU A 125 -5.86 -1.91 -17.70
N PHE A 126 -5.82 -1.94 -19.03
CA PHE A 126 -6.14 -3.10 -19.85
C PHE A 126 -4.84 -3.67 -20.43
N PRO A 127 -4.32 -4.79 -19.91
CA PRO A 127 -3.02 -5.35 -20.30
C PRO A 127 -2.89 -5.65 -21.80
N THR A 128 -4.00 -6.00 -22.45
CA THR A 128 -4.07 -6.30 -23.89
C THR A 128 -4.47 -5.09 -24.73
N GLY A 129 -4.85 -3.98 -24.09
CA GLY A 129 -5.46 -2.80 -24.72
C GLY A 129 -6.97 -2.94 -24.97
N ASN A 130 -7.54 -4.13 -24.80
CA ASN A 130 -8.96 -4.38 -25.02
C ASN A 130 -9.74 -4.29 -23.71
N ARG A 131 -10.91 -3.65 -23.71
CA ARG A 131 -11.81 -3.64 -22.56
C ARG A 131 -12.47 -4.98 -22.27
N MET A 132 -12.48 -5.87 -23.24
CA MET A 132 -13.12 -7.18 -23.16
C MET A 132 -12.32 -8.19 -23.95
N GLU A 133 -12.11 -9.34 -23.35
CA GLU A 133 -11.50 -10.50 -23.96
C GLU A 133 -12.49 -11.67 -23.99
N VAL A 134 -12.25 -12.65 -24.83
CA VAL A 134 -13.05 -13.87 -24.88
C VAL A 134 -12.12 -15.07 -24.67
N PHE A 135 -12.37 -15.84 -23.61
CA PHE A 135 -11.69 -17.10 -23.33
C PHE A 135 -12.76 -18.20 -23.25
N ASP A 136 -12.62 -19.26 -24.04
CA ASP A 136 -13.56 -20.38 -24.11
C ASP A 136 -15.04 -19.93 -24.23
N ASN A 137 -15.32 -18.98 -25.09
CA ASN A 137 -16.63 -18.35 -25.30
C ASN A 137 -17.19 -17.56 -24.08
N VAL A 138 -16.40 -17.35 -23.05
CA VAL A 138 -16.74 -16.48 -21.92
C VAL A 138 -16.14 -15.10 -22.13
N ARG A 139 -16.98 -14.07 -22.05
CA ARG A 139 -16.52 -12.68 -22.06
C ARG A 139 -15.99 -12.29 -20.70
N VAL A 140 -14.75 -11.81 -20.63
CA VAL A 140 -14.09 -11.37 -19.40
C VAL A 140 -13.43 -10.02 -19.60
N THR A 141 -13.31 -9.26 -18.54
CA THR A 141 -12.49 -8.06 -18.49
C THR A 141 -11.25 -8.36 -17.64
N CYS A 142 -10.07 -8.21 -18.25
CA CYS A 142 -8.80 -8.29 -17.52
C CYS A 142 -8.34 -6.88 -17.19
N ILE A 143 -8.19 -6.59 -15.91
CA ILE A 143 -7.71 -5.29 -15.41
C ILE A 143 -6.45 -5.55 -14.61
N ASP A 144 -5.36 -4.88 -14.97
CA ASP A 144 -4.16 -4.84 -14.15
C ASP A 144 -4.32 -3.72 -13.13
N MET A 145 -4.67 -4.08 -11.91
CA MET A 145 -4.98 -3.15 -10.82
C MET A 145 -3.73 -2.60 -10.12
N GLY A 146 -2.54 -2.86 -10.66
CA GLY A 146 -1.29 -2.41 -10.06
C GLY A 146 -0.99 -3.14 -8.76
N ASP A 147 -1.44 -2.60 -7.67
CA ASP A 147 -1.36 -3.23 -6.34
C ASP A 147 -2.71 -3.85 -6.02
N ALA A 148 -2.93 -5.06 -6.46
CA ALA A 148 -4.20 -5.74 -6.35
C ALA A 148 -4.69 -5.91 -4.90
N TYR A 149 -5.44 -4.94 -4.41
CA TYR A 149 -6.46 -5.17 -3.40
C TYR A 149 -7.73 -4.44 -3.81
N GLY A 150 -8.67 -5.24 -4.25
CA GLY A 150 -10.03 -5.00 -4.61
C GLY A 150 -10.71 -3.71 -4.15
N GLY A 151 -10.38 -2.61 -4.77
CA GLY A 151 -11.19 -1.44 -4.79
C GLY A 151 -11.64 -1.23 -6.23
N ASP A 152 -12.93 -1.05 -6.45
CA ASP A 152 -13.48 -0.68 -7.74
C ASP A 152 -12.72 0.55 -8.28
N PRO A 153 -12.01 0.46 -9.42
CA PRO A 153 -11.39 1.61 -10.04
C PRO A 153 -12.46 2.43 -10.78
N GLY A 154 -13.44 2.93 -10.05
CA GLY A 154 -14.35 3.93 -10.58
C GLY A 154 -13.53 5.14 -11.08
N PRO A 155 -14.02 5.88 -12.10
CA PRO A 155 -13.25 6.94 -12.78
C PRO A 155 -12.80 8.09 -11.87
N GLU A 156 -13.19 8.11 -10.61
CA GLU A 156 -12.77 9.10 -9.61
C GLU A 156 -12.07 8.51 -8.37
N SER A 157 -11.83 7.19 -8.32
CA SER A 157 -11.37 6.53 -7.11
C SER A 157 -9.86 6.28 -7.09
N GLY A 158 -9.06 7.33 -7.10
CA GLY A 158 -7.70 7.25 -6.59
C GLY A 158 -7.64 7.17 -5.05
N LYS A 159 -8.77 6.91 -4.36
CA LYS A 159 -8.85 6.93 -2.90
C LYS A 159 -9.42 5.62 -2.40
N ASN A 160 -8.56 4.65 -2.16
CA ASN A 160 -8.90 3.52 -1.30
C ASN A 160 -8.70 3.95 0.15
N ARG A 161 -9.78 3.96 0.93
CA ARG A 161 -9.71 4.09 2.39
C ARG A 161 -9.51 2.67 2.95
N ILE A 162 -8.39 2.42 3.53
CA ILE A 162 -8.14 1.26 4.38
C ILE A 162 -8.24 1.66 5.83
#